data_76f830b4d151192b4c7232dbab254f8f
#
_entry.id   76f830b4d151192b4c7232dbab254f8f
#
_cell.length_a   1.000
_cell.length_b   1.000
_cell.length_c   1.000
_cell.angle_alpha   90.00
_cell.angle_beta   90.00
_cell.angle_gamma   90.00
#
_symmetry.space_group_name_H-M   'P 1'
#
loop_
_entity.id
_entity.type
_entity.pdbx_description
1 polymer ?
#
loop_
_entity_poly.entity_id
_entity_poly.type
_entity_poly.pdbx_seq_one_letter_code
_entity_poly.pdbx_strand_id
1 'polypeptide(L)'
;ENFDEKKAELIKNLQTLMKYIFRKENLTVSYTADETGYAPLEEKIAAFKENLYTDEVEPGSIVYDFEQKNEAFQTSGQVQYVALCGNFEREGYDYTGALRILRVMLSYDYLWINIRVKGGAYGCGGAFGRGGNACISSYRDPNVGRTLEVYRGIGDYVRNFEADERQMTKYIIGTISELDVPMNPSAKGQTSESAWFNGITEADFQQERDQILDATLDDIHALADLVDAALKQNNICVVGSEAAIQKEKELFKNVENL
;
A
#
# COMPACT_ATOMS: atom_id res chain seq x y z
N GLU A 1 -4.99 33.30 0.22
CA GLU A 1 -4.83 34.71 0.61
C GLU A 1 -3.88 35.35 -0.41
N ASN A 2 -4.20 36.54 -0.94
CA ASN A 2 -3.45 37.29 -1.98
C ASN A 2 -3.43 36.65 -3.39
N PHE A 3 -4.57 36.11 -3.83
CA PHE A 3 -4.66 35.49 -5.18
C PHE A 3 -4.31 36.48 -6.31
N ASP A 4 -4.83 37.71 -6.25
CA ASP A 4 -4.62 38.68 -7.30
C ASP A 4 -3.14 39.07 -7.48
N GLU A 5 -2.35 39.12 -6.40
CA GLU A 5 -0.93 39.40 -6.45
C GLU A 5 -0.13 38.21 -7.02
N LYS A 6 -0.57 36.97 -6.73
CA LYS A 6 0.13 35.74 -7.15
C LYS A 6 -0.37 35.16 -8.49
N LYS A 7 -1.47 35.66 -9.02
CA LYS A 7 -2.12 35.12 -10.21
C LYS A 7 -1.18 34.96 -11.41
N ALA A 8 -0.36 35.99 -11.67
CA ALA A 8 0.55 35.96 -12.82
C ALA A 8 1.64 34.89 -12.66
N GLU A 9 2.17 34.74 -11.45
CA GLU A 9 3.16 33.70 -11.11
C GLU A 9 2.53 32.30 -11.21
N LEU A 10 1.34 32.11 -10.67
CA LEU A 10 0.61 30.83 -10.74
C LEU A 10 0.35 30.42 -12.19
N ILE A 11 -0.11 31.36 -13.05
CA ILE A 11 -0.32 31.09 -14.47
C ILE A 11 0.98 30.64 -15.13
N LYS A 12 2.08 31.34 -14.89
CA LYS A 12 3.40 30.99 -15.43
C LYS A 12 3.84 29.59 -14.97
N ASN A 13 3.67 29.28 -13.68
CA ASN A 13 4.04 27.97 -13.14
C ASN A 13 3.19 26.86 -13.73
N LEU A 14 1.87 27.06 -13.88
CA LEU A 14 0.98 26.09 -14.52
C LEU A 14 1.34 25.87 -16.00
N GLN A 15 1.65 26.94 -16.75
CA GLN A 15 2.12 26.82 -18.13
C GLN A 15 3.43 26.05 -18.24
N THR A 16 4.34 26.24 -17.28
CA THR A 16 5.59 25.49 -17.19
C THR A 16 5.29 24.00 -16.92
N LEU A 17 4.45 23.69 -15.94
CA LEU A 17 4.03 22.32 -15.65
C LEU A 17 3.37 21.63 -16.85
N MET A 18 2.52 22.34 -17.59
CA MET A 18 1.90 21.80 -18.83
C MET A 18 2.97 21.34 -19.82
N LYS A 19 4.05 22.11 -19.99
CA LYS A 19 5.16 21.74 -20.89
C LYS A 19 5.91 20.51 -20.46
N TYR A 20 6.03 20.26 -19.16
CA TYR A 20 6.67 19.07 -18.60
C TYR A 20 5.76 17.84 -18.64
N ILE A 21 4.46 18.00 -18.48
CA ILE A 21 3.50 16.89 -18.36
C ILE A 21 2.97 16.45 -19.72
N PHE A 22 2.46 17.40 -20.56
CA PHE A 22 1.75 17.08 -21.80
C PHE A 22 2.71 16.91 -23.00
N ARG A 23 3.51 15.86 -22.96
CA ARG A 23 4.55 15.51 -23.93
C ARG A 23 4.30 14.14 -24.52
N LYS A 24 4.84 13.90 -25.74
CA LYS A 24 4.70 12.60 -26.43
C LYS A 24 5.34 11.45 -25.60
N GLU A 25 6.48 11.71 -25.01
CA GLU A 25 7.23 10.75 -24.17
C GLU A 25 6.55 10.38 -22.86
N ASN A 26 5.65 11.23 -22.38
CA ASN A 26 4.89 10.99 -21.15
C ASN A 26 3.51 10.37 -21.41
N LEU A 27 3.13 10.19 -22.69
CA LEU A 27 1.81 9.68 -23.04
C LEU A 27 1.82 8.15 -23.05
N THR A 28 1.11 7.55 -22.12
CA THR A 28 0.73 6.14 -22.16
C THR A 28 -0.75 6.03 -22.45
N VAL A 29 -1.13 5.13 -23.32
CA VAL A 29 -2.52 4.85 -23.67
C VAL A 29 -2.84 3.40 -23.41
N SER A 30 -3.79 3.16 -22.51
CA SER A 30 -4.31 1.81 -22.22
C SER A 30 -5.64 1.63 -22.94
N TYR A 31 -5.79 0.53 -23.68
CA TYR A 31 -6.99 0.19 -24.41
C TYR A 31 -7.48 -1.21 -24.03
N THR A 32 -8.72 -1.29 -23.59
CA THR A 32 -9.33 -2.56 -23.21
C THR A 32 -10.72 -2.66 -23.83
N ALA A 33 -10.80 -3.19 -25.01
CA ALA A 33 -12.06 -3.50 -25.73
C ALA A 33 -11.77 -4.55 -26.80
N ASP A 34 -12.71 -4.70 -27.76
CA ASP A 34 -12.52 -5.55 -28.92
C ASP A 34 -11.57 -4.90 -29.95
N GLU A 35 -11.10 -5.72 -30.91
CA GLU A 35 -10.15 -5.28 -31.92
C GLU A 35 -10.74 -4.24 -32.87
N THR A 36 -12.07 -4.21 -33.04
CA THR A 36 -12.73 -3.33 -34.01
C THR A 36 -12.64 -1.84 -33.63
N GLY A 37 -12.52 -1.53 -32.33
CA GLY A 37 -12.34 -0.17 -31.85
C GLY A 37 -10.91 0.36 -31.91
N TYR A 38 -9.93 -0.52 -32.12
CA TYR A 38 -8.51 -0.13 -31.99
C TYR A 38 -8.04 0.84 -33.10
N ALA A 39 -8.31 0.52 -34.37
CA ALA A 39 -7.84 1.34 -35.51
C ALA A 39 -8.36 2.79 -35.48
N PRO A 40 -9.67 3.05 -35.21
CA PRO A 40 -10.16 4.40 -35.03
C PRO A 40 -9.51 5.14 -33.85
N LEU A 41 -9.21 4.43 -32.76
CA LEU A 41 -8.55 5.00 -31.60
C LEU A 41 -7.10 5.40 -31.95
N GLU A 42 -6.36 4.52 -32.63
CA GLU A 42 -4.97 4.76 -33.03
C GLU A 42 -4.84 6.02 -33.88
N GLU A 43 -5.75 6.23 -34.85
CA GLU A 43 -5.81 7.45 -35.66
C GLU A 43 -5.99 8.71 -34.78
N LYS A 44 -6.89 8.65 -33.80
CA LYS A 44 -7.16 9.79 -32.90
C LYS A 44 -5.99 10.06 -31.95
N ILE A 45 -5.32 9.01 -31.47
CA ILE A 45 -4.12 9.15 -30.65
C ILE A 45 -2.99 9.79 -31.44
N ALA A 46 -2.79 9.38 -32.71
CA ALA A 46 -1.80 9.98 -33.57
C ALA A 46 -2.05 11.49 -33.76
N ALA A 47 -3.29 11.87 -34.05
CA ALA A 47 -3.68 13.27 -34.16
C ALA A 47 -3.54 14.03 -32.82
N PHE A 48 -3.84 13.41 -31.70
CA PHE A 48 -3.66 13.99 -30.37
C PHE A 48 -2.18 14.27 -30.06
N LYS A 49 -1.30 13.33 -30.38
CA LYS A 49 0.16 13.47 -30.19
C LYS A 49 0.75 14.71 -30.89
N GLU A 50 0.21 15.09 -32.04
CA GLU A 50 0.69 16.29 -32.76
C GLU A 50 0.42 17.60 -32.01
N ASN A 51 -0.49 17.61 -31.05
CA ASN A 51 -0.82 18.77 -30.21
C ASN A 51 -0.03 18.82 -28.89
N LEU A 52 0.81 17.83 -28.62
CA LEU A 52 1.63 17.79 -27.40
C LEU A 52 2.90 18.64 -27.57
N TYR A 53 3.42 19.12 -26.44
CA TYR A 53 4.64 19.91 -26.43
C TYR A 53 5.85 19.10 -26.89
N THR A 54 6.74 19.77 -27.64
CA THR A 54 7.97 19.20 -28.20
C THR A 54 9.22 19.98 -27.82
N ASP A 55 9.07 21.06 -27.03
CA ASP A 55 10.19 21.87 -26.52
C ASP A 55 11.18 20.96 -25.77
N GLU A 56 12.47 21.22 -25.89
CA GLU A 56 13.45 20.59 -25.01
C GLU A 56 13.21 21.02 -23.56
N VAL A 57 13.21 20.06 -22.65
CA VAL A 57 13.13 20.29 -21.21
C VAL A 57 14.24 19.53 -20.52
N GLU A 58 14.94 20.20 -19.62
CA GLU A 58 15.94 19.56 -18.80
C GLU A 58 15.27 18.55 -17.85
N PRO A 59 15.69 17.28 -17.82
CA PRO A 59 15.16 16.32 -16.88
C PRO A 59 15.51 16.73 -15.46
N GLY A 60 14.47 16.99 -14.65
CA GLY A 60 14.64 17.23 -13.22
C GLY A 60 14.94 15.92 -12.49
N SER A 61 15.85 15.97 -11.52
CA SER A 61 16.00 14.89 -10.54
C SER A 61 15.43 15.33 -9.20
N ILE A 62 14.56 14.53 -8.63
CA ILE A 62 14.09 14.74 -7.27
C ILE A 62 14.83 13.77 -6.37
N VAL A 63 15.60 14.33 -5.43
CA VAL A 63 16.18 13.55 -4.34
C VAL A 63 15.19 13.61 -3.19
N TYR A 64 14.62 12.46 -2.87
CA TYR A 64 13.73 12.33 -1.70
C TYR A 64 14.61 12.05 -0.48
N ASP A 65 14.59 12.97 0.47
CA ASP A 65 15.14 12.73 1.81
C ASP A 65 14.00 12.22 2.70
N PHE A 66 13.97 10.90 2.92
CA PHE A 66 12.94 10.25 3.74
C PHE A 66 13.38 10.28 5.19
N GLU A 67 12.83 11.21 5.94
CA GLU A 67 12.99 11.24 7.38
C GLU A 67 11.86 10.46 8.07
N GLN A 68 12.22 9.63 9.05
CA GLN A 68 11.25 9.00 9.93
C GLN A 68 10.62 10.05 10.83
N LYS A 69 9.35 10.36 10.62
CA LYS A 69 8.67 11.43 11.35
C LYS A 69 8.00 10.96 12.63
N ASN A 70 7.40 9.77 12.67
CA ASN A 70 6.55 9.32 13.77
C ASN A 70 5.60 10.44 14.18
N GLU A 71 4.59 10.68 13.35
CA GLU A 71 3.75 11.85 13.44
C GLU A 71 2.34 11.52 13.87
N ALA A 72 1.71 12.47 14.54
CA ALA A 72 0.31 12.40 14.92
C ALA A 72 -0.44 13.67 14.53
N PHE A 73 -1.66 13.48 14.05
CA PHE A 73 -2.57 14.55 13.67
C PHE A 73 -3.79 14.54 14.58
N GLN A 74 -3.94 15.61 15.34
CA GLN A 74 -5.03 15.76 16.31
C GLN A 74 -6.30 16.26 15.63
N THR A 75 -7.42 15.64 15.98
CA THR A 75 -8.76 15.99 15.51
C THR A 75 -9.71 16.12 16.67
N SER A 76 -10.89 16.72 16.45
CA SER A 76 -11.99 16.75 17.41
C SER A 76 -12.71 15.40 17.58
N GLY A 77 -12.33 14.36 16.83
CA GLY A 77 -12.90 13.02 16.91
C GLY A 77 -12.56 12.31 18.22
N GLN A 78 -13.26 11.19 18.49
CA GLN A 78 -13.02 10.38 19.70
C GLN A 78 -12.36 9.04 19.39
N VAL A 79 -12.10 8.75 18.13
CA VAL A 79 -11.51 7.49 17.64
C VAL A 79 -10.25 7.78 16.85
N GLN A 80 -9.36 6.81 16.80
CA GLN A 80 -8.06 6.91 16.18
C GLN A 80 -7.98 6.04 14.93
N TYR A 81 -7.09 6.44 14.04
CA TYR A 81 -6.57 5.67 12.93
C TYR A 81 -5.09 5.48 13.23
N VAL A 82 -4.67 4.27 13.48
CA VAL A 82 -3.31 3.96 13.92
C VAL A 82 -2.63 3.12 12.85
N ALA A 83 -1.48 3.56 12.38
CA ALA A 83 -0.68 2.83 11.42
C ALA A 83 0.76 2.64 11.92
N LEU A 84 1.30 1.44 11.67
CA LEU A 84 2.71 1.09 11.86
C LEU A 84 3.19 0.44 10.55
N CYS A 85 4.18 1.04 9.93
CA CYS A 85 4.68 0.63 8.62
C CYS A 85 6.20 0.47 8.63
N GLY A 86 6.69 -0.32 7.68
CA GLY A 86 8.11 -0.50 7.37
C GLY A 86 8.29 -1.07 5.98
N ASN A 87 9.53 -1.40 5.64
CA ASN A 87 9.85 -1.99 4.34
C ASN A 87 10.86 -3.13 4.54
N PHE A 88 10.45 -4.35 4.22
CA PHE A 88 11.27 -5.55 4.43
C PHE A 88 12.36 -5.73 3.36
N GLU A 89 12.18 -5.21 2.13
CA GLU A 89 13.25 -5.27 1.12
C GLU A 89 14.48 -4.47 1.54
N ARG A 90 14.31 -3.35 2.25
CA ARG A 90 15.43 -2.57 2.80
C ARG A 90 16.23 -3.33 3.84
N GLU A 91 15.65 -4.36 4.44
CA GLU A 91 16.28 -5.26 5.40
C GLU A 91 16.78 -6.57 4.75
N GLY A 92 16.72 -6.66 3.40
CA GLY A 92 17.25 -7.78 2.65
C GLY A 92 16.31 -8.97 2.50
N TYR A 93 15.00 -8.77 2.70
CA TYR A 93 13.99 -9.80 2.50
C TYR A 93 13.24 -9.61 1.20
N ASP A 94 12.98 -10.70 0.48
CA ASP A 94 12.22 -10.70 -0.75
C ASP A 94 10.73 -10.92 -0.53
N TYR A 95 9.90 -10.42 -1.46
CA TYR A 95 8.48 -10.72 -1.47
C TYR A 95 8.21 -12.19 -1.83
N THR A 96 7.23 -12.78 -1.15
CA THR A 96 6.74 -14.14 -1.43
C THR A 96 5.21 -14.21 -1.36
N GLY A 97 4.62 -15.14 -2.12
CA GLY A 97 3.17 -15.42 -2.08
C GLY A 97 2.65 -15.81 -0.68
N ALA A 98 3.49 -16.38 0.18
CA ALA A 98 3.14 -16.68 1.57
C ALA A 98 2.71 -15.44 2.38
N LEU A 99 3.17 -14.22 2.01
CA LEU A 99 2.72 -12.97 2.62
C LEU A 99 1.23 -12.68 2.39
N ARG A 100 0.64 -13.18 1.30
CA ARG A 100 -0.81 -13.09 1.12
C ARG A 100 -1.58 -13.99 2.06
N ILE A 101 -1.05 -15.19 2.33
CA ILE A 101 -1.63 -16.09 3.33
C ILE A 101 -1.54 -15.45 4.72
N LEU A 102 -0.38 -14.91 5.07
CA LEU A 102 -0.19 -14.18 6.32
C LEU A 102 -1.20 -13.03 6.47
N ARG A 103 -1.45 -12.26 5.41
CA ARG A 103 -2.45 -11.18 5.43
C ARG A 103 -3.84 -11.70 5.78
N VAL A 104 -4.24 -12.84 5.22
CA VAL A 104 -5.53 -13.48 5.52
C VAL A 104 -5.56 -13.95 6.99
N MET A 105 -4.51 -14.63 7.45
CA MET A 105 -4.37 -15.06 8.85
C MET A 105 -4.50 -13.89 9.83
N LEU A 106 -3.74 -12.82 9.60
CA LEU A 106 -3.78 -11.64 10.45
C LEU A 106 -5.17 -10.99 10.50
N SER A 107 -5.86 -10.94 9.36
CA SER A 107 -7.16 -10.28 9.23
C SER A 107 -8.29 -11.04 9.94
N TYR A 108 -8.22 -12.39 10.01
CA TYR A 108 -9.28 -13.21 10.61
C TYR A 108 -8.98 -13.67 12.02
N ASP A 109 -7.69 -13.81 12.39
CA ASP A 109 -7.31 -14.32 13.69
C ASP A 109 -6.65 -13.24 14.55
N TYR A 110 -5.38 -12.93 14.33
CA TYR A 110 -4.59 -12.14 15.27
C TYR A 110 -5.09 -10.71 15.44
N LEU A 111 -5.21 -9.96 14.36
CA LEU A 111 -5.65 -8.56 14.41
C LEU A 111 -7.13 -8.47 14.77
N TRP A 112 -7.95 -9.33 14.18
CA TRP A 112 -9.38 -9.35 14.50
C TRP A 112 -9.64 -9.55 15.99
N ILE A 113 -8.99 -10.56 16.58
CA ILE A 113 -9.18 -10.87 17.99
C ILE A 113 -8.64 -9.75 18.90
N ASN A 114 -7.40 -9.28 18.65
CA ASN A 114 -6.73 -8.40 19.58
C ASN A 114 -7.08 -6.91 19.39
N ILE A 115 -7.31 -6.46 18.16
CA ILE A 115 -7.62 -5.06 17.82
C ILE A 115 -9.13 -4.81 17.81
N ARG A 116 -9.90 -5.68 17.14
CA ARG A 116 -11.34 -5.47 17.03
C ARG A 116 -12.10 -6.01 18.24
N VAL A 117 -12.00 -7.31 18.52
CA VAL A 117 -12.82 -7.95 19.55
C VAL A 117 -12.43 -7.49 20.96
N LYS A 118 -11.15 -7.57 21.29
CA LYS A 118 -10.61 -7.19 22.60
C LYS A 118 -10.28 -5.70 22.70
N GLY A 119 -9.88 -5.08 21.59
CA GLY A 119 -9.47 -3.68 21.52
C GLY A 119 -10.61 -2.70 21.31
N GLY A 120 -11.72 -3.12 20.68
CA GLY A 120 -12.88 -2.28 20.41
C GLY A 120 -12.79 -1.46 19.13
N ALA A 121 -11.77 -1.65 18.27
CA ALA A 121 -11.68 -0.99 16.99
C ALA A 121 -12.80 -1.46 16.03
N TYR A 122 -13.21 -0.59 15.12
CA TYR A 122 -14.20 -0.95 14.11
C TYR A 122 -13.61 -1.87 13.03
N GLY A 123 -12.36 -1.66 12.65
CA GLY A 123 -11.66 -2.47 11.69
C GLY A 123 -10.14 -2.43 11.90
N CYS A 124 -9.47 -3.44 11.34
CA CYS A 124 -8.01 -3.56 11.34
C CYS A 124 -7.58 -4.41 10.15
N GLY A 125 -6.34 -4.28 9.74
CA GLY A 125 -5.76 -5.10 8.67
C GLY A 125 -4.28 -4.87 8.50
N GLY A 126 -3.68 -5.75 7.69
CA GLY A 126 -2.29 -5.64 7.26
C GLY A 126 -2.20 -5.68 5.74
N ALA A 127 -1.18 -5.03 5.20
CA ALA A 127 -0.83 -5.06 3.80
C ALA A 127 0.67 -5.32 3.65
N PHE A 128 1.02 -6.21 2.73
CA PHE A 128 2.40 -6.53 2.35
C PHE A 128 2.50 -6.39 0.83
N GLY A 129 3.27 -5.40 0.37
CA GLY A 129 3.41 -5.08 -1.04
C GLY A 129 4.65 -5.71 -1.67
N ARG A 130 4.62 -5.93 -3.00
CA ARG A 130 5.75 -6.47 -3.77
C ARG A 130 6.99 -5.57 -3.73
N GLY A 131 6.86 -4.27 -3.46
CA GLY A 131 7.97 -3.34 -3.24
C GLY A 131 8.44 -3.27 -1.78
N GLY A 132 8.23 -4.33 -1.01
CA GLY A 132 8.73 -4.49 0.36
C GLY A 132 7.92 -3.78 1.45
N ASN A 133 6.95 -2.96 1.10
CA ASN A 133 6.18 -2.22 2.09
C ASN A 133 5.27 -3.15 2.90
N ALA A 134 5.42 -3.11 4.22
CA ALA A 134 4.52 -3.72 5.19
C ALA A 134 3.85 -2.63 6.00
N CYS A 135 2.53 -2.64 6.09
CA CYS A 135 1.77 -1.65 6.85
C CYS A 135 0.60 -2.31 7.56
N ILE A 136 0.56 -2.15 8.88
CA ILE A 136 -0.52 -2.63 9.72
C ILE A 136 -1.30 -1.41 10.20
N SER A 137 -2.63 -1.47 10.12
CA SER A 137 -3.46 -0.33 10.49
C SER A 137 -4.76 -0.73 11.18
N SER A 138 -5.29 0.20 11.99
CA SER A 138 -6.63 0.11 12.57
C SER A 138 -7.47 1.32 12.21
N TYR A 139 -8.77 1.10 12.21
CA TYR A 139 -9.78 2.04 11.78
C TYR A 139 -10.80 2.26 12.91
N ARG A 140 -11.02 3.52 13.30
CA ARG A 140 -11.90 3.91 14.41
C ARG A 140 -11.56 3.11 15.67
N ASP A 141 -10.31 3.16 16.06
CA ASP A 141 -9.74 2.46 17.21
C ASP A 141 -9.81 3.35 18.46
N PRO A 142 -10.28 2.86 19.61
CA PRO A 142 -10.23 3.63 20.85
C PRO A 142 -8.84 3.71 21.49
N ASN A 143 -7.87 2.93 21.02
CA ASN A 143 -6.53 2.83 21.58
C ASN A 143 -5.43 3.32 20.61
N VAL A 144 -4.27 3.70 21.15
CA VAL A 144 -3.05 3.99 20.40
C VAL A 144 -1.92 3.05 20.86
N GLY A 145 -1.39 3.23 22.05
CA GLY A 145 -0.24 2.47 22.57
C GLY A 145 -0.49 0.96 22.59
N ARG A 146 -1.62 0.52 23.14
CA ARG A 146 -2.02 -0.90 23.15
C ARG A 146 -2.09 -1.49 21.72
N THR A 147 -2.60 -0.73 20.77
CA THR A 147 -2.71 -1.16 19.38
C THR A 147 -1.34 -1.36 18.75
N LEU A 148 -0.42 -0.41 18.99
CA LEU A 148 0.97 -0.54 18.54
C LEU A 148 1.71 -1.71 19.19
N GLU A 149 1.45 -2.03 20.45
CA GLU A 149 1.98 -3.24 21.11
C GLU A 149 1.51 -4.52 20.40
N VAL A 150 0.22 -4.60 20.06
CA VAL A 150 -0.31 -5.73 19.28
C VAL A 150 0.39 -5.84 17.92
N TYR A 151 0.60 -4.73 17.22
CA TYR A 151 1.29 -4.75 15.93
C TYR A 151 2.73 -5.27 16.04
N ARG A 152 3.47 -4.82 17.06
CA ARG A 152 4.83 -5.29 17.32
C ARG A 152 4.91 -6.76 17.71
N GLY A 153 3.83 -7.35 18.21
CA GLY A 153 3.73 -8.76 18.55
C GLY A 153 3.44 -9.69 17.37
N ILE A 154 3.29 -9.18 16.14
CA ILE A 154 2.93 -9.99 14.97
C ILE A 154 4.04 -11.02 14.66
N GLY A 155 5.31 -10.64 14.71
CA GLY A 155 6.42 -11.57 14.46
C GLY A 155 6.41 -12.75 15.41
N ASP A 156 6.18 -12.51 16.71
CA ASP A 156 6.05 -13.59 17.71
C ASP A 156 4.83 -14.47 17.46
N TYR A 157 3.71 -13.89 17.06
CA TYR A 157 2.54 -14.66 16.66
C TYR A 157 2.84 -15.58 15.48
N VAL A 158 3.48 -15.07 14.44
CA VAL A 158 3.84 -15.84 13.24
C VAL A 158 4.82 -16.97 13.58
N ARG A 159 5.83 -16.69 14.39
CA ARG A 159 6.86 -17.67 14.81
C ARG A 159 6.28 -18.83 15.63
N ASN A 160 5.25 -18.56 16.43
CA ASN A 160 4.61 -19.55 17.29
C ASN A 160 3.24 -20.01 16.76
N PHE A 161 2.93 -19.70 15.51
CA PHE A 161 1.66 -20.12 14.91
C PHE A 161 1.64 -21.63 14.70
N GLU A 162 0.56 -22.26 15.13
CA GLU A 162 0.32 -23.69 14.93
C GLU A 162 -0.94 -23.90 14.10
N ALA A 163 -0.87 -24.76 13.12
CA ALA A 163 -2.00 -25.14 12.28
C ALA A 163 -1.85 -26.59 11.83
N ASP A 164 -2.95 -27.31 11.82
CA ASP A 164 -3.01 -28.60 11.13
C ASP A 164 -3.18 -28.42 9.61
N GLU A 165 -3.04 -29.50 8.85
CA GLU A 165 -3.18 -29.50 7.38
C GLU A 165 -4.53 -28.91 6.92
N ARG A 166 -5.59 -29.18 7.66
CA ARG A 166 -6.92 -28.66 7.34
C ARG A 166 -7.01 -27.15 7.52
N GLN A 167 -6.37 -26.61 8.55
CA GLN A 167 -6.33 -25.18 8.79
C GLN A 167 -5.47 -24.48 7.75
N MET A 168 -4.28 -25.01 7.42
CA MET A 168 -3.45 -24.48 6.33
C MET A 168 -4.20 -24.47 5.01
N THR A 169 -4.87 -25.58 4.65
CA THR A 169 -5.71 -25.65 3.44
C THR A 169 -6.79 -24.55 3.41
N LYS A 170 -7.43 -24.23 4.53
CA LYS A 170 -8.42 -23.14 4.58
C LYS A 170 -7.80 -21.78 4.27
N TYR A 171 -6.61 -21.47 4.81
CA TYR A 171 -5.93 -20.21 4.53
C TYR A 171 -5.49 -20.12 3.07
N ILE A 172 -4.96 -21.21 2.51
CA ILE A 172 -4.59 -21.29 1.09
C ILE A 172 -5.82 -21.07 0.20
N ILE A 173 -6.92 -21.78 0.44
CA ILE A 173 -8.18 -21.61 -0.33
C ILE A 173 -8.70 -20.18 -0.19
N GLY A 174 -8.72 -19.62 1.03
CA GLY A 174 -9.14 -18.25 1.27
C GLY A 174 -8.29 -17.24 0.47
N THR A 175 -6.99 -17.43 0.43
CA THR A 175 -6.06 -16.58 -0.30
C THR A 175 -6.23 -16.70 -1.82
N ILE A 176 -6.34 -17.93 -2.35
CA ILE A 176 -6.55 -18.16 -3.79
C ILE A 176 -7.90 -17.60 -4.24
N SER A 177 -8.93 -17.70 -3.40
CA SER A 177 -10.26 -17.16 -3.72
C SER A 177 -10.25 -15.64 -3.95
N GLU A 178 -9.34 -14.91 -3.30
CA GLU A 178 -9.16 -13.48 -3.54
C GLU A 178 -8.45 -13.19 -4.87
N LEU A 179 -7.57 -14.08 -5.33
CA LEU A 179 -6.87 -13.95 -6.62
C LEU A 179 -7.75 -14.35 -7.80
N ASP A 180 -8.61 -15.35 -7.61
CA ASP A 180 -9.46 -15.93 -8.65
C ASP A 180 -10.81 -15.24 -8.82
N VAL A 181 -10.96 -14.02 -8.32
CA VAL A 181 -12.19 -13.24 -8.51
C VAL A 181 -12.41 -12.99 -10.01
N PRO A 182 -13.59 -13.36 -10.55
CA PRO A 182 -13.90 -13.09 -11.95
C PRO A 182 -13.82 -11.60 -12.26
N MET A 183 -13.02 -11.24 -13.25
CA MET A 183 -12.81 -9.86 -13.66
C MET A 183 -13.61 -9.54 -14.93
N ASN A 184 -14.34 -8.42 -14.92
CA ASN A 184 -14.90 -7.84 -16.13
C ASN A 184 -13.79 -7.22 -17.01
N PRO A 185 -14.05 -6.83 -18.27
CA PRO A 185 -13.04 -6.28 -19.16
C PRO A 185 -12.30 -5.07 -18.58
N SER A 186 -13.02 -4.15 -17.92
CA SER A 186 -12.40 -2.97 -17.29
C SER A 186 -11.41 -3.36 -16.18
N ALA A 187 -11.78 -4.29 -15.31
CA ALA A 187 -10.89 -4.77 -14.24
C ALA A 187 -9.65 -5.47 -14.80
N LYS A 188 -9.81 -6.27 -15.89
CA LYS A 188 -8.67 -6.89 -16.58
C LYS A 188 -7.71 -5.83 -17.14
N GLY A 189 -8.25 -4.78 -17.77
CA GLY A 189 -7.47 -3.67 -18.28
C GLY A 189 -6.69 -2.95 -17.19
N GLN A 190 -7.34 -2.60 -16.08
CA GLN A 190 -6.69 -1.95 -14.94
C GLN A 190 -5.61 -2.82 -14.31
N THR A 191 -5.84 -4.12 -14.17
CA THR A 191 -4.83 -5.05 -13.65
C THR A 191 -3.63 -5.13 -14.57
N SER A 192 -3.85 -5.25 -15.89
CA SER A 192 -2.79 -5.29 -16.90
C SER A 192 -1.98 -3.99 -16.92
N GLU A 193 -2.65 -2.85 -16.89
CA GLU A 193 -2.01 -1.54 -16.84
C GLU A 193 -1.17 -1.35 -15.58
N SER A 194 -1.72 -1.72 -14.41
CA SER A 194 -0.99 -1.68 -13.14
C SER A 194 0.23 -2.62 -13.17
N ALA A 195 0.10 -3.82 -13.71
CA ALA A 195 1.20 -4.75 -13.85
C ALA A 195 2.31 -4.19 -14.75
N TRP A 196 1.93 -3.58 -15.88
CA TRP A 196 2.87 -2.96 -16.82
C TRP A 196 3.67 -1.82 -16.16
N PHE A 197 3.01 -0.91 -15.43
CA PHE A 197 3.69 0.18 -14.73
C PHE A 197 4.62 -0.29 -13.61
N ASN A 198 4.32 -1.43 -12.99
CA ASN A 198 5.13 -2.00 -11.91
C ASN A 198 6.15 -3.04 -12.39
N GLY A 199 6.25 -3.29 -13.71
CA GLY A 199 7.14 -4.28 -14.28
C GLY A 199 6.80 -5.73 -13.90
N ILE A 200 5.55 -6.00 -13.51
CA ILE A 200 5.06 -7.32 -13.11
C ILE A 200 4.65 -8.10 -14.36
N THR A 201 5.19 -9.28 -14.53
CA THR A 201 4.94 -10.17 -15.66
C THR A 201 3.91 -11.26 -15.32
N GLU A 202 3.45 -11.99 -16.36
CA GLU A 202 2.62 -13.18 -16.15
C GLU A 202 3.36 -14.25 -15.32
N ALA A 203 4.67 -14.39 -15.53
CA ALA A 203 5.50 -15.32 -14.76
C ALA A 203 5.53 -14.97 -13.27
N ASP A 204 5.56 -13.67 -12.93
CA ASP A 204 5.51 -13.22 -11.52
C ASP A 204 4.16 -13.53 -10.86
N PHE A 205 3.05 -13.39 -11.61
CA PHE A 205 1.73 -13.79 -11.11
C PHE A 205 1.64 -15.32 -10.92
N GLN A 206 2.19 -16.09 -11.86
CA GLN A 206 2.20 -17.54 -11.74
C GLN A 206 3.07 -18.01 -10.58
N GLN A 207 4.27 -17.44 -10.44
CA GLN A 207 5.15 -17.75 -9.31
C GLN A 207 4.48 -17.46 -7.96
N GLU A 208 3.83 -16.30 -7.81
CA GLU A 208 3.10 -15.96 -6.59
C GLU A 208 1.99 -16.98 -6.30
N ARG A 209 1.26 -17.39 -7.34
CA ARG A 209 0.21 -18.39 -7.24
C ARG A 209 0.74 -19.73 -6.78
N ASP A 210 1.83 -20.20 -7.38
CA ASP A 210 2.48 -21.46 -7.02
C ASP A 210 2.98 -21.42 -5.57
N GLN A 211 3.62 -20.33 -5.15
CA GLN A 211 4.04 -20.12 -3.76
C GLN A 211 2.88 -20.15 -2.75
N ILE A 212 1.69 -19.71 -3.14
CA ILE A 212 0.50 -19.79 -2.28
C ILE A 212 -0.02 -21.23 -2.21
N LEU A 213 -0.11 -21.92 -3.35
CA LEU A 213 -0.67 -23.28 -3.43
C LEU A 213 0.20 -24.32 -2.72
N ASP A 214 1.53 -24.15 -2.81
CA ASP A 214 2.51 -25.06 -2.23
C ASP A 214 2.95 -24.66 -0.81
N ALA A 215 2.36 -23.56 -0.25
CA ALA A 215 2.77 -23.03 1.05
C ALA A 215 2.57 -24.03 2.18
N THR A 216 3.60 -24.16 3.00
CA THR A 216 3.64 -24.97 4.21
C THR A 216 3.60 -24.11 5.47
N LEU A 217 3.46 -24.74 6.64
CA LEU A 217 3.56 -24.06 7.92
C LEU A 217 4.97 -23.46 8.14
N ASP A 218 6.01 -24.14 7.64
CA ASP A 218 7.39 -23.65 7.72
C ASP A 218 7.59 -22.37 6.90
N ASP A 219 6.94 -22.25 5.74
CA ASP A 219 6.96 -21.02 4.94
C ASP A 219 6.30 -19.85 5.68
N ILE A 220 5.25 -20.12 6.46
CA ILE A 220 4.63 -19.10 7.31
C ILE A 220 5.58 -18.70 8.44
N HIS A 221 6.19 -19.65 9.14
CA HIS A 221 7.15 -19.37 10.21
C HIS A 221 8.34 -18.53 9.71
N ALA A 222 8.82 -18.79 8.50
CA ALA A 222 9.92 -18.05 7.89
C ALA A 222 9.61 -16.56 7.69
N LEU A 223 8.33 -16.18 7.64
CA LEU A 223 7.93 -14.77 7.55
C LEU A 223 8.12 -13.98 8.85
N ALA A 224 8.31 -14.64 9.98
CA ALA A 224 8.38 -13.97 11.29
C ALA A 224 9.49 -12.92 11.35
N ASP A 225 10.68 -13.27 10.89
CA ASP A 225 11.84 -12.37 10.90
C ASP A 225 11.70 -11.23 9.88
N LEU A 226 11.09 -11.49 8.71
CA LEU A 226 10.74 -10.49 7.71
C LEU A 226 9.78 -9.44 8.29
N VAL A 227 8.71 -9.89 8.96
CA VAL A 227 7.71 -9.01 9.59
C VAL A 227 8.35 -8.20 10.70
N ASP A 228 9.14 -8.84 11.57
CA ASP A 228 9.88 -8.18 12.64
C ASP A 228 10.82 -7.11 12.09
N ALA A 229 11.60 -7.41 11.05
CA ALA A 229 12.52 -6.47 10.44
C ALA A 229 11.80 -5.24 9.88
N ALA A 230 10.68 -5.43 9.18
CA ALA A 230 9.87 -4.33 8.67
C ALA A 230 9.28 -3.48 9.81
N LEU A 231 8.61 -4.08 10.79
CA LEU A 231 7.89 -3.36 11.83
C LEU A 231 8.82 -2.72 12.89
N LYS A 232 10.04 -3.24 13.07
CA LYS A 232 11.09 -2.62 13.90
C LYS A 232 11.58 -1.26 13.39
N GLN A 233 11.39 -0.95 12.12
CA GLN A 233 11.66 0.40 11.58
C GLN A 233 10.76 1.45 12.24
N ASN A 234 9.64 1.04 12.82
CA ASN A 234 8.80 1.83 13.72
C ASN A 234 8.32 3.16 13.11
N ASN A 235 7.89 3.13 11.83
CA ASN A 235 7.27 4.29 11.19
C ASN A 235 5.80 4.36 11.60
N ILE A 236 5.48 5.28 12.51
CA ILE A 236 4.17 5.44 13.10
C ILE A 236 3.48 6.67 12.53
N CYS A 237 2.19 6.52 12.18
CA CYS A 237 1.29 7.63 11.91
C CYS A 237 -0.04 7.41 12.61
N VAL A 238 -0.50 8.41 13.34
CA VAL A 238 -1.79 8.38 14.05
C VAL A 238 -2.60 9.62 13.69
N VAL A 239 -3.86 9.41 13.32
CA VAL A 239 -4.84 10.49 13.19
C VAL A 239 -5.96 10.24 14.20
N GLY A 240 -6.25 11.18 15.08
CA GLY A 240 -7.27 10.90 16.09
C GLY A 240 -7.47 11.98 17.15
N SER A 241 -8.06 11.56 18.27
CA SER A 241 -8.41 12.40 19.40
C SER A 241 -7.19 13.08 20.02
N GLU A 242 -7.28 14.39 20.25
CA GLU A 242 -6.28 15.14 21.00
C GLU A 242 -5.89 14.45 22.31
N ALA A 243 -6.89 14.05 23.11
CA ALA A 243 -6.67 13.43 24.42
C ALA A 243 -5.90 12.10 24.32
N ALA A 244 -6.22 11.26 23.32
CA ALA A 244 -5.53 9.98 23.12
C ALA A 244 -4.09 10.18 22.64
N ILE A 245 -3.86 11.12 21.72
CA ILE A 245 -2.52 11.43 21.20
C ILE A 245 -1.65 12.06 22.29
N GLN A 246 -2.18 12.99 23.08
CA GLN A 246 -1.44 13.61 24.18
C GLN A 246 -1.03 12.60 25.27
N LYS A 247 -1.85 11.59 25.53
CA LYS A 247 -1.53 10.50 26.46
C LYS A 247 -0.30 9.69 26.03
N GLU A 248 -0.07 9.57 24.74
CA GLU A 248 1.01 8.79 24.15
C GLU A 248 2.02 9.67 23.40
N LYS A 249 2.13 10.94 23.82
CA LYS A 249 2.91 11.97 23.11
C LYS A 249 4.38 11.58 22.86
N GLU A 250 4.97 10.81 23.74
CA GLU A 250 6.35 10.32 23.62
C GLU A 250 6.60 9.39 22.42
N LEU A 251 5.55 8.83 21.82
CA LEU A 251 5.66 8.01 20.60
C LEU A 251 5.93 8.84 19.35
N PHE A 252 5.65 10.16 19.41
CA PHE A 252 5.63 11.02 18.23
C PHE A 252 6.74 12.07 18.27
N LYS A 253 7.43 12.25 17.17
CA LYS A 253 8.38 13.35 16.96
C LYS A 253 7.67 14.65 16.58
N ASN A 254 6.53 14.54 15.90
CA ASN A 254 5.71 15.67 15.46
C ASN A 254 4.23 15.44 15.81
N VAL A 255 3.58 16.48 16.31
CA VAL A 255 2.13 16.47 16.60
C VAL A 255 1.52 17.75 16.05
N GLU A 256 0.58 17.59 15.13
CA GLU A 256 -0.09 18.71 14.45
C GLU A 256 -1.60 18.67 14.68
N ASN A 257 -2.24 19.83 14.56
CA ASN A 257 -3.70 19.95 14.56
C ASN A 257 -4.21 19.98 13.12
N LEU A 258 -5.24 19.17 12.83
CA LEU A 258 -5.97 19.17 11.56
C LEU A 258 -7.20 20.07 11.63
#